data_b3c48bdbf5f8b55823f60a388b61453f
#
_entry.id   b3c48bdbf5f8b55823f60a388b61453f
#
_cell.length_a   1.000
_cell.length_b   1.000
_cell.length_c   1.000
_cell.angle_alpha   90.00
_cell.angle_beta   90.00
_cell.angle_gamma   90.00
#
_symmetry.space_group_name_H-M   'P 1'
#
loop_
_entity.id
_entity.type
_entity.pdbx_description
1 polymer ?
#
loop_
_entity_poly.entity_id
_entity_poly.type
_entity_poly.pdbx_seq_one_letter_code
_entity_poly.pdbx_strand_id
1 'polypeptide(L)'
;MTYPITIVDNFFEDPDGIAEQAMELRYYTPNSGNWPGTRTKSLHVEQPRFFAHFGGKIHLLHYETVPEYWNLQCHYQLIHPFAEDKYSKKNRGWVHKDIDTWFGGIVYLTKNPEPDTGTTIYRVKRGFSHQHIEEIEKKEALYRSEEVDDVEYEKAYDNMRNQFEETVTVENVYNRFVMFNGNTHHGVQTFGSKPRQTLNFFGMAQSGKIPPLIRANR
;
A
#
# COMPACT_ATOMS: atom_id res chain seq x y z
N MET A 1 14.96 -16.35 5.33
CA MET A 1 14.57 -15.02 4.82
C MET A 1 13.71 -14.37 5.88
N THR A 2 14.02 -13.17 6.31
CA THR A 2 13.23 -12.43 7.31
C THR A 2 12.33 -11.44 6.57
N TYR A 3 11.09 -11.32 7.02
CA TYR A 3 10.14 -10.32 6.52
C TYR A 3 9.86 -9.33 7.66
N PRO A 4 10.67 -8.28 7.82
CA PRO A 4 10.44 -7.29 8.87
C PRO A 4 9.16 -6.51 8.56
N ILE A 5 8.15 -6.71 9.40
CA ILE A 5 6.88 -5.98 9.36
C ILE A 5 6.70 -5.33 10.70
N THR A 6 6.37 -4.05 10.69
CA THR A 6 5.98 -3.31 11.89
C THR A 6 4.48 -3.09 11.87
N ILE A 7 3.79 -3.49 12.93
CA ILE A 7 2.35 -3.31 13.11
C ILE A 7 2.15 -2.55 14.41
N VAL A 8 1.37 -1.47 14.35
CA VAL A 8 1.00 -0.67 15.52
C VAL A 8 -0.50 -0.40 15.46
N ASP A 9 -1.24 -0.92 16.43
CA ASP A 9 -2.67 -0.63 16.59
C ASP A 9 -2.87 0.69 17.33
N ASN A 10 -4.01 1.34 17.11
CA ASN A 10 -4.34 2.64 17.70
C ASN A 10 -3.24 3.69 17.45
N PHE A 11 -2.79 3.75 16.20
CA PHE A 11 -1.61 4.54 15.83
C PHE A 11 -1.84 6.05 15.98
N PHE A 12 -3.00 6.56 15.60
CA PHE A 12 -3.40 7.96 15.80
C PHE A 12 -4.27 8.09 17.04
N GLU A 13 -4.16 9.23 17.71
CA GLU A 13 -5.02 9.59 18.86
C GLU A 13 -6.42 9.97 18.41
N ASP A 14 -6.53 10.68 17.27
CA ASP A 14 -7.80 11.07 16.63
C ASP A 14 -7.86 10.53 15.18
N PRO A 15 -8.12 9.23 15.00
CA PRO A 15 -8.21 8.65 13.67
C PRO A 15 -9.48 9.10 12.92
N ASP A 16 -10.54 9.46 13.65
CA ASP A 16 -11.80 9.93 13.07
C ASP A 16 -11.62 11.28 12.39
N GLY A 17 -11.03 12.23 13.09
CA GLY A 17 -10.73 13.56 12.54
C GLY A 17 -9.78 13.47 11.33
N ILE A 18 -8.81 12.55 11.34
CA ILE A 18 -7.92 12.31 10.19
C ILE A 18 -8.68 11.74 9.00
N ALA A 19 -9.55 10.74 9.21
CA ALA A 19 -10.35 10.14 8.15
C ALA A 19 -11.34 11.14 7.53
N GLU A 20 -11.95 11.99 8.35
CA GLU A 20 -12.87 13.05 7.91
C GLU A 20 -12.13 14.13 7.09
N GLN A 21 -11.02 14.66 7.60
CA GLN A 21 -10.17 15.62 6.86
C GLN A 21 -9.66 15.05 5.54
N ALA A 22 -9.36 13.75 5.48
CA ALA A 22 -8.96 13.11 4.25
C ALA A 22 -10.06 13.16 3.19
N MET A 23 -11.34 13.01 3.59
CA MET A 23 -12.48 13.06 2.65
C MET A 23 -12.78 14.46 2.10
N GLU A 24 -12.29 15.52 2.75
CA GLU A 24 -12.41 16.91 2.27
C GLU A 24 -11.40 17.24 1.16
N LEU A 25 -10.37 16.45 0.99
CA LEU A 25 -9.34 16.67 -0.01
C LEU A 25 -9.76 16.19 -1.40
N ARG A 26 -9.14 16.78 -2.43
CA ARG A 26 -9.35 16.34 -3.80
C ARG A 26 -8.54 15.09 -4.11
N TYR A 27 -9.21 14.10 -4.67
CA TYR A 27 -8.60 12.85 -5.15
C TYR A 27 -8.43 12.86 -6.68
N TYR A 28 -7.38 12.19 -7.14
CA TYR A 28 -6.99 12.11 -8.54
C TYR A 28 -6.78 10.67 -8.96
N THR A 29 -7.29 10.31 -10.14
CA THR A 29 -7.05 9.01 -10.77
C THR A 29 -5.61 8.94 -11.29
N PRO A 30 -4.92 7.79 -11.20
CA PRO A 30 -3.58 7.65 -11.74
C PRO A 30 -3.59 7.64 -13.27
N ASN A 31 -2.84 8.54 -13.90
CA ASN A 31 -2.69 8.54 -15.36
C ASN A 31 -1.98 7.28 -15.89
N SER A 32 -1.09 6.71 -15.08
CA SER A 32 -0.29 5.52 -15.44
C SER A 32 -0.94 4.19 -15.08
N GLY A 33 -1.99 4.17 -14.23
CA GLY A 33 -2.56 2.92 -13.71
C GLY A 33 -1.65 2.17 -12.71
N ASN A 34 -0.64 2.84 -12.15
CA ASN A 34 0.30 2.19 -11.23
C ASN A 34 -0.32 1.76 -9.90
N TRP A 35 -1.37 2.43 -9.45
CA TRP A 35 -2.09 2.11 -8.21
C TRP A 35 -3.60 2.10 -8.42
N PRO A 36 -4.34 1.30 -7.63
CA PRO A 36 -5.81 1.24 -7.71
C PRO A 36 -6.47 2.47 -7.08
N GLY A 37 -7.65 2.81 -7.60
CA GLY A 37 -8.48 3.88 -7.06
C GLY A 37 -7.89 5.27 -7.27
N THR A 38 -8.08 6.15 -6.29
CA THR A 38 -7.69 7.55 -6.37
C THR A 38 -6.81 7.96 -5.19
N ARG A 39 -5.92 8.92 -5.39
CA ARG A 39 -5.04 9.47 -4.35
C ARG A 39 -5.14 10.99 -4.28
N THR A 40 -4.92 11.54 -3.09
CA THR A 40 -4.70 12.97 -2.93
C THR A 40 -3.34 13.38 -3.50
N LYS A 41 -3.08 14.67 -3.65
CA LYS A 41 -1.70 15.14 -3.76
C LYS A 41 -0.90 14.75 -2.53
N SER A 42 0.42 14.85 -2.62
CA SER A 42 1.29 14.55 -1.48
C SER A 42 0.94 15.44 -0.28
N LEU A 43 0.83 14.83 0.90
CA LEU A 43 0.40 15.52 2.12
C LEU A 43 1.41 16.55 2.62
N HIS A 44 2.67 16.52 2.15
CA HIS A 44 3.61 17.60 2.45
C HIS A 44 3.15 18.94 1.85
N VAL A 45 2.32 18.91 0.80
CA VAL A 45 1.71 20.10 0.17
C VAL A 45 0.33 20.40 0.75
N GLU A 46 -0.54 19.37 0.83
CA GLU A 46 -1.93 19.54 1.23
C GLU A 46 -2.09 19.77 2.75
N GLN A 47 -1.29 19.07 3.56
CA GLN A 47 -1.38 19.07 5.03
C GLN A 47 0.02 19.07 5.67
N PRO A 48 0.85 20.11 5.52
CA PRO A 48 2.27 20.09 5.92
C PRO A 48 2.50 19.85 7.41
N ARG A 49 1.60 20.33 8.28
CA ARG A 49 1.70 20.09 9.73
C ARG A 49 1.45 18.63 10.09
N PHE A 50 0.40 18.05 9.51
CA PHE A 50 0.11 16.62 9.69
C PHE A 50 1.26 15.77 9.14
N PHE A 51 1.76 16.10 7.95
CA PHE A 51 2.89 15.44 7.32
C PHE A 51 4.14 15.42 8.21
N ALA A 52 4.51 16.55 8.78
CA ALA A 52 5.66 16.64 9.69
C ALA A 52 5.47 15.80 10.96
N HIS A 53 4.27 15.84 11.55
CA HIS A 53 3.94 15.04 12.73
C HIS A 53 3.98 13.53 12.41
N PHE A 54 3.38 13.12 11.29
CA PHE A 54 3.38 11.72 10.85
C PHE A 54 4.79 11.20 10.58
N GLY A 55 5.61 11.98 9.86
CA GLY A 55 7.01 11.65 9.63
C GLY A 55 7.81 11.51 10.92
N GLY A 56 7.58 12.37 11.89
CA GLY A 56 8.18 12.29 13.24
C GLY A 56 7.77 11.01 13.98
N LYS A 57 6.50 10.59 13.89
CA LYS A 57 6.03 9.31 14.49
C LYS A 57 6.72 8.10 13.85
N ILE A 58 6.83 8.05 12.52
CA ILE A 58 7.55 6.96 11.83
C ILE A 58 9.00 6.93 12.28
N HIS A 59 9.63 8.09 12.35
CA HIS A 59 11.01 8.22 12.76
C HIS A 59 11.24 7.64 14.15
N LEU A 60 10.41 8.02 15.14
CA LEU A 60 10.49 7.53 16.51
C LEU A 60 10.27 6.01 16.65
N LEU A 61 9.61 5.36 15.68
CA LEU A 61 9.41 3.91 15.70
C LEU A 61 10.68 3.14 15.30
N HIS A 62 11.56 3.74 14.48
CA HIS A 62 12.60 3.00 13.80
C HIS A 62 14.00 3.55 13.99
N TYR A 63 14.16 4.85 14.29
CA TYR A 63 15.46 5.50 14.29
C TYR A 63 15.66 6.35 15.55
N GLU A 64 16.87 6.34 16.08
CA GLU A 64 17.27 7.23 17.19
C GLU A 64 17.63 8.63 16.69
N THR A 65 18.03 8.73 15.41
CA THR A 65 18.41 10.01 14.79
C THR A 65 17.71 10.15 13.44
N VAL A 66 17.42 11.39 13.02
CA VAL A 66 16.78 11.66 11.73
C VAL A 66 17.67 11.15 10.61
N PRO A 67 17.22 10.18 9.80
CA PRO A 67 18.00 9.74 8.66
C PRO A 67 18.03 10.84 7.61
N GLU A 68 19.22 11.32 7.28
CA GLU A 68 19.43 12.31 6.22
C GLU A 68 19.21 11.76 4.81
N TYR A 69 18.74 10.48 4.70
CA TYR A 69 18.86 9.69 3.47
C TYR A 69 17.55 9.32 2.81
N TRP A 70 16.41 9.73 3.35
CA TRP A 70 15.12 9.43 2.74
C TRP A 70 14.15 10.61 2.78
N ASN A 71 13.30 10.67 1.75
CA ASN A 71 12.16 11.55 1.69
C ASN A 71 10.89 10.75 1.95
N LEU A 72 10.05 11.23 2.83
CA LEU A 72 8.72 10.66 3.00
C LEU A 72 7.79 11.20 1.91
N GLN A 73 7.09 10.28 1.26
CA GLN A 73 5.90 10.60 0.46
C GLN A 73 4.70 9.98 1.14
N CYS A 74 3.61 10.70 1.28
CA CYS A 74 2.36 10.13 1.77
C CYS A 74 1.15 10.78 1.12
N HIS A 75 0.10 9.96 0.95
CA HIS A 75 -1.14 10.30 0.27
C HIS A 75 -2.30 9.57 0.95
N TYR A 76 -3.44 10.20 1.05
CA TYR A 76 -4.65 9.43 1.26
C TYR A 76 -5.04 8.75 -0.04
N GLN A 77 -5.53 7.52 0.09
CA GLN A 77 -6.02 6.71 -1.02
C GLN A 77 -7.42 6.22 -0.75
N LEU A 78 -8.28 6.34 -1.75
CA LEU A 78 -9.64 5.83 -1.75
C LEU A 78 -9.80 4.84 -2.91
N ILE A 79 -10.16 3.61 -2.59
CA ILE A 79 -10.39 2.56 -3.58
C ILE A 79 -11.87 2.18 -3.53
N HIS A 80 -12.55 2.34 -4.66
CA HIS A 80 -13.86 1.76 -4.88
C HIS A 80 -13.71 0.35 -5.47
N PRO A 81 -14.64 -0.58 -5.19
CA PRO A 81 -14.63 -1.89 -5.84
C PRO A 81 -14.67 -1.77 -7.37
N PHE A 82 -13.94 -2.64 -8.05
CA PHE A 82 -13.93 -2.75 -9.52
C PHE A 82 -14.96 -3.74 -10.04
N ALA A 83 -15.56 -4.55 -9.15
CA ALA A 83 -16.61 -5.52 -9.45
C ALA A 83 -17.53 -5.68 -8.22
N GLU A 84 -18.78 -6.11 -8.45
CA GLU A 84 -19.76 -6.33 -7.39
C GLU A 84 -19.35 -7.46 -6.45
N ASP A 85 -18.85 -8.58 -7.03
CA ASP A 85 -18.32 -9.67 -6.21
C ASP A 85 -17.01 -9.24 -5.54
N LYS A 86 -17.03 -9.21 -4.22
CA LYS A 86 -15.87 -8.90 -3.38
C LYS A 86 -14.64 -9.74 -3.73
N TYR A 87 -14.81 -11.01 -4.10
CA TYR A 87 -13.72 -11.93 -4.40
C TYR A 87 -13.37 -12.01 -5.90
N SER A 88 -14.03 -11.24 -6.75
CA SER A 88 -13.60 -11.08 -8.14
C SER A 88 -12.11 -10.76 -8.22
N LYS A 89 -11.42 -11.33 -9.21
CA LYS A 89 -9.99 -11.04 -9.43
C LYS A 89 -9.73 -9.54 -9.70
N LYS A 90 -10.71 -8.82 -10.25
CA LYS A 90 -10.66 -7.36 -10.40
C LYS A 90 -10.56 -6.62 -9.05
N ASN A 91 -11.15 -7.19 -8.00
CA ASN A 91 -11.08 -6.63 -6.64
C ASN A 91 -9.85 -7.10 -5.85
N ARG A 92 -8.93 -7.85 -6.44
CA ARG A 92 -7.72 -8.31 -5.77
C ARG A 92 -6.52 -7.44 -6.13
N GLY A 93 -5.70 -7.13 -5.13
CA GLY A 93 -4.45 -6.41 -5.37
C GLY A 93 -3.43 -7.26 -6.12
N TRP A 94 -2.74 -6.65 -7.07
CA TRP A 94 -1.60 -7.28 -7.73
C TRP A 94 -0.41 -7.33 -6.80
N VAL A 95 0.31 -8.45 -6.81
CA VAL A 95 1.53 -8.60 -6.02
C VAL A 95 2.65 -7.79 -6.66
N HIS A 96 3.23 -6.88 -5.91
CA HIS A 96 4.26 -5.95 -6.38
C HIS A 96 5.29 -5.62 -5.29
N LYS A 97 6.32 -4.89 -5.67
CA LYS A 97 7.26 -4.20 -4.78
C LYS A 97 7.12 -2.70 -5.01
N ASP A 98 7.41 -1.93 -3.98
CA ASP A 98 7.56 -0.49 -4.12
C ASP A 98 8.98 -0.17 -4.62
N ILE A 99 9.10 0.16 -5.91
CA ILE A 99 10.40 0.42 -6.54
C ILE A 99 11.00 1.71 -5.95
N ASP A 100 12.33 1.71 -5.73
CA ASP A 100 13.12 2.84 -5.21
C ASP A 100 12.71 3.31 -3.81
N THR A 101 12.00 2.47 -3.06
CA THR A 101 11.65 2.76 -1.67
C THR A 101 12.44 1.93 -0.68
N TRP A 102 12.72 2.51 0.49
CA TRP A 102 13.25 1.82 1.63
C TRP A 102 12.20 1.02 2.35
N PHE A 103 11.11 1.71 2.61
CA PHE A 103 9.93 1.15 3.23
C PHE A 103 8.69 1.69 2.54
N GLY A 104 7.69 0.88 2.54
CA GLY A 104 6.32 1.26 2.22
C GLY A 104 5.40 0.89 3.37
N GLY A 105 4.24 1.49 3.40
CA GLY A 105 3.26 1.14 4.40
C GLY A 105 1.94 1.86 4.26
N ILE A 106 1.04 1.51 5.13
CA ILE A 106 -0.32 2.05 5.18
C ILE A 106 -0.81 2.22 6.60
N VAL A 107 -1.69 3.19 6.80
CA VAL A 107 -2.59 3.24 7.94
C VAL A 107 -4.00 3.03 7.44
N TYR A 108 -4.72 2.06 7.99
CA TYR A 108 -6.10 1.78 7.62
C TYR A 108 -7.05 2.79 8.27
N LEU A 109 -7.86 3.45 7.44
CA LEU A 109 -8.79 4.51 7.87
C LEU A 109 -10.26 4.18 7.59
N THR A 110 -10.56 2.95 7.13
CA THR A 110 -11.94 2.50 6.94
C THR A 110 -12.52 2.02 8.28
N LYS A 111 -13.56 2.68 8.78
CA LYS A 111 -14.32 2.21 9.93
C LYS A 111 -15.05 0.92 9.58
N ASN A 112 -15.03 -0.06 10.49
CA ASN A 112 -15.67 -1.36 10.28
C ASN A 112 -15.26 -2.01 8.94
N PRO A 113 -13.96 -2.28 8.72
CA PRO A 113 -13.48 -2.83 7.46
C PRO A 113 -14.04 -4.24 7.24
N GLU A 114 -14.23 -4.59 5.97
CA GLU A 114 -14.61 -5.95 5.61
C GLU A 114 -13.42 -6.91 5.85
N PRO A 115 -13.68 -8.19 6.20
CA PRO A 115 -12.65 -9.22 6.25
C PRO A 115 -11.86 -9.30 4.93
N ASP A 116 -10.62 -9.76 4.99
CA ASP A 116 -9.74 -9.98 3.84
C ASP A 116 -9.32 -8.71 3.06
N THR A 117 -9.63 -7.52 3.57
CA THR A 117 -9.22 -6.24 2.94
C THR A 117 -7.88 -5.72 3.42
N GLY A 118 -7.10 -6.58 4.09
CA GLY A 118 -5.78 -6.29 4.63
C GLY A 118 -4.65 -6.41 3.60
N THR A 119 -3.43 -6.43 4.10
CA THR A 119 -2.21 -6.53 3.29
C THR A 119 -1.55 -7.88 3.51
N THR A 120 -1.27 -8.58 2.43
CA THR A 120 -0.53 -9.84 2.46
C THR A 120 0.88 -9.64 1.92
N ILE A 121 1.84 -10.25 2.61
CA ILE A 121 3.24 -10.33 2.22
C ILE A 121 3.47 -11.65 1.51
N TYR A 122 4.24 -11.60 0.44
CA TYR A 122 4.49 -12.73 -0.43
C TYR A 122 5.98 -13.05 -0.58
N ARG A 123 6.28 -14.28 -0.90
CA ARG A 123 7.58 -14.68 -1.45
C ARG A 123 7.41 -15.26 -2.85
N VAL A 124 8.42 -15.10 -3.69
CA VAL A 124 8.48 -15.75 -5.00
C VAL A 124 8.69 -17.25 -4.81
N LYS A 125 7.90 -18.08 -5.46
CA LYS A 125 8.08 -19.53 -5.47
C LYS A 125 9.39 -19.91 -6.16
N ARG A 126 9.99 -21.01 -5.72
CA ARG A 126 11.23 -21.52 -6.33
C ARG A 126 11.01 -21.84 -7.81
N GLY A 127 11.89 -21.37 -8.66
CA GLY A 127 11.83 -21.60 -10.11
C GLY A 127 11.14 -20.50 -10.92
N PHE A 128 10.59 -19.50 -10.27
CA PHE A 128 10.03 -18.33 -10.94
C PHE A 128 10.96 -17.13 -10.83
N SER A 129 11.07 -16.38 -11.91
CA SER A 129 11.70 -15.05 -11.91
C SER A 129 10.60 -14.00 -12.13
N HIS A 130 10.57 -12.99 -11.26
CA HIS A 130 9.59 -11.93 -11.35
C HIS A 130 9.85 -11.01 -12.55
N GLN A 131 9.25 -11.32 -13.70
CA GLN A 131 9.18 -10.42 -14.85
C GLN A 131 7.87 -10.68 -15.63
N HIS A 132 6.89 -9.80 -15.52
CA HIS A 132 5.63 -9.89 -16.26
C HIS A 132 5.24 -8.53 -16.81
N ILE A 133 5.75 -8.20 -17.98
CA ILE A 133 5.45 -6.95 -18.68
C ILE A 133 4.03 -7.03 -19.28
N GLU A 134 3.66 -8.18 -19.86
CA GLU A 134 2.37 -8.34 -20.55
C GLU A 134 1.15 -8.29 -19.60
N GLU A 135 1.30 -8.82 -18.38
CA GLU A 135 0.23 -8.78 -17.39
C GLU A 135 0.04 -7.41 -16.76
N ILE A 136 1.10 -6.59 -16.70
CA ILE A 136 1.04 -5.23 -16.14
C ILE A 136 0.07 -4.33 -16.90
N GLU A 137 0.01 -4.43 -18.22
CA GLU A 137 -0.88 -3.62 -19.05
C GLU A 137 -2.35 -3.84 -18.69
N LYS A 138 -2.76 -5.07 -18.43
CA LYS A 138 -4.15 -5.40 -18.02
C LYS A 138 -4.49 -4.80 -16.67
N LYS A 139 -3.56 -4.86 -15.70
CA LYS A 139 -3.70 -4.19 -14.39
C LYS A 139 -3.84 -2.69 -14.55
N GLU A 140 -2.97 -2.08 -15.33
CA GLU A 140 -2.94 -0.63 -15.51
C GLU A 140 -4.20 -0.11 -16.21
N ALA A 141 -4.71 -0.83 -17.21
CA ALA A 141 -5.96 -0.52 -17.85
C ALA A 141 -7.14 -0.51 -16.86
N LEU A 142 -7.26 -1.57 -16.04
CA LEU A 142 -8.29 -1.62 -15.00
C LEU A 142 -8.16 -0.45 -14.00
N TYR A 143 -6.94 -0.15 -13.57
CA TYR A 143 -6.70 0.92 -12.58
C TYR A 143 -6.91 2.33 -13.16
N ARG A 144 -6.82 2.51 -14.48
CA ARG A 144 -7.25 3.72 -15.17
C ARG A 144 -8.75 3.78 -15.42
N SER A 145 -9.51 2.78 -14.97
CA SER A 145 -10.95 2.62 -15.23
C SER A 145 -11.29 2.42 -16.72
N GLU A 146 -10.37 1.82 -17.46
CA GLU A 146 -10.60 1.38 -18.83
C GLU A 146 -11.36 0.05 -18.84
N GLU A 147 -12.09 -0.21 -19.90
CA GLU A 147 -12.77 -1.49 -20.10
C GLU A 147 -11.73 -2.59 -20.34
N VAL A 148 -11.85 -3.69 -19.61
CA VAL A 148 -10.97 -4.86 -19.74
C VAL A 148 -11.80 -6.12 -19.94
N ASP A 149 -11.34 -6.99 -20.83
CA ASP A 149 -11.95 -8.33 -20.99
C ASP A 149 -11.73 -9.16 -19.73
N ASP A 150 -12.82 -9.69 -19.17
CA ASP A 150 -12.79 -10.40 -17.91
C ASP A 150 -11.93 -11.67 -17.95
N VAL A 151 -12.03 -12.43 -19.04
CA VAL A 151 -11.31 -13.70 -19.20
C VAL A 151 -9.80 -13.45 -19.32
N GLU A 152 -9.42 -12.46 -20.12
CA GLU A 152 -8.02 -12.09 -20.30
C GLU A 152 -7.43 -11.51 -19.01
N TYR A 153 -8.19 -10.65 -18.30
CA TYR A 153 -7.76 -10.09 -17.02
C TYR A 153 -7.54 -11.17 -15.98
N GLU A 154 -8.51 -12.10 -15.83
CA GLU A 154 -8.41 -13.19 -14.87
C GLU A 154 -7.23 -14.10 -15.15
N LYS A 155 -6.97 -14.42 -16.42
CA LYS A 155 -5.81 -15.19 -16.85
C LYS A 155 -4.50 -14.48 -16.50
N ALA A 156 -4.40 -13.17 -16.77
CA ALA A 156 -3.24 -12.37 -16.44
C ALA A 156 -3.00 -12.31 -14.93
N TYR A 157 -4.06 -12.11 -14.15
CA TYR A 157 -4.00 -12.14 -12.69
C TYR A 157 -3.50 -13.50 -12.16
N ASP A 158 -4.03 -14.61 -12.67
CA ASP A 158 -3.64 -15.97 -12.26
C ASP A 158 -2.16 -16.23 -12.59
N ASN A 159 -1.71 -15.87 -13.79
CA ASN A 159 -0.32 -16.01 -14.20
C ASN A 159 0.62 -15.26 -13.24
N MET A 160 0.28 -14.02 -12.89
CA MET A 160 1.04 -13.26 -11.89
C MET A 160 0.97 -13.96 -10.52
N ARG A 161 -0.23 -14.24 -10.03
CA ARG A 161 -0.47 -14.72 -8.66
C ARG A 161 0.15 -16.10 -8.40
N ASN A 162 0.15 -16.99 -9.38
CA ASN A 162 0.69 -18.36 -9.28
C ASN A 162 2.19 -18.42 -8.99
N GLN A 163 2.92 -17.33 -9.17
CA GLN A 163 4.38 -17.25 -8.90
C GLN A 163 4.70 -16.97 -7.44
N PHE A 164 3.70 -16.62 -6.65
CA PHE A 164 3.87 -16.19 -5.27
C PHE A 164 3.21 -17.13 -4.28
N GLU A 165 3.81 -17.25 -3.11
CA GLU A 165 3.22 -17.86 -1.91
C GLU A 165 2.99 -16.77 -0.85
N GLU A 166 1.88 -16.86 -0.16
CA GLU A 166 1.58 -16.03 1.00
C GLU A 166 2.48 -16.40 2.17
N THR A 167 2.97 -15.41 2.88
CA THR A 167 3.83 -15.63 4.05
C THR A 167 3.22 -15.04 5.33
N VAL A 168 2.77 -13.80 5.27
CA VAL A 168 2.13 -13.11 6.39
C VAL A 168 0.96 -12.32 5.85
N THR A 169 -0.19 -12.44 6.50
CA THR A 169 -1.35 -11.58 6.25
C THR A 169 -1.58 -10.68 7.45
N VAL A 170 -1.69 -9.39 7.19
CA VAL A 170 -2.03 -8.37 8.18
C VAL A 170 -3.45 -7.92 7.91
N GLU A 171 -4.32 -8.13 8.88
CA GLU A 171 -5.74 -7.73 8.78
C GLU A 171 -5.89 -6.22 8.71
N ASN A 172 -6.87 -5.77 7.93
CA ASN A 172 -7.34 -4.39 7.95
C ASN A 172 -8.09 -4.15 9.27
N VAL A 173 -7.44 -3.44 10.18
CA VAL A 173 -8.03 -2.98 11.43
C VAL A 173 -8.00 -1.46 11.41
N TYR A 174 -9.11 -0.82 11.73
CA TYR A 174 -9.19 0.63 11.77
C TYR A 174 -8.10 1.23 12.68
N ASN A 175 -7.40 2.26 12.20
CA ASN A 175 -6.28 2.90 12.90
C ASN A 175 -5.06 1.98 13.14
N ARG A 176 -4.89 0.91 12.34
CA ARG A 176 -3.69 0.09 12.34
C ARG A 176 -2.68 0.64 11.33
N PHE A 177 -1.48 0.91 11.82
CA PHE A 177 -0.30 1.20 11.02
C PHE A 177 0.41 -0.10 10.66
N VAL A 178 0.80 -0.23 9.40
CA VAL A 178 1.60 -1.34 8.88
C VAL A 178 2.74 -0.78 8.05
N MET A 179 3.96 -1.23 8.31
CA MET A 179 5.14 -0.85 7.54
C MET A 179 6.02 -2.06 7.26
N PHE A 180 6.60 -2.12 6.07
CA PHE A 180 7.47 -3.19 5.60
C PHE A 180 8.58 -2.63 4.69
N ASN A 181 9.61 -3.43 4.45
CA ASN A 181 10.70 -3.06 3.55
C ASN A 181 10.18 -2.91 2.10
N GLY A 182 10.60 -1.87 1.39
CA GLY A 182 10.18 -1.58 0.02
C GLY A 182 10.44 -2.72 -0.98
N ASN A 183 11.47 -3.53 -0.76
CA ASN A 183 11.74 -4.73 -1.56
C ASN A 183 10.86 -5.94 -1.24
N THR A 184 9.94 -5.81 -0.31
CA THR A 184 9.02 -6.89 0.07
C THR A 184 7.87 -6.98 -0.94
N HIS A 185 7.66 -8.16 -1.52
CA HIS A 185 6.46 -8.39 -2.33
C HIS A 185 5.22 -8.36 -1.46
N HIS A 186 4.26 -7.56 -1.84
CA HIS A 186 3.01 -7.39 -1.09
C HIS A 186 1.83 -7.11 -2.02
N GLY A 187 0.63 -7.24 -1.48
CA GLY A 187 -0.61 -6.93 -2.17
C GLY A 187 -1.80 -6.99 -1.24
N VAL A 188 -2.91 -6.43 -1.66
CA VAL A 188 -4.19 -6.51 -0.95
C VAL A 188 -4.89 -7.80 -1.35
N GLN A 189 -5.48 -8.53 -0.40
CA GLN A 189 -6.23 -9.75 -0.71
C GLN A 189 -7.48 -9.44 -1.51
N THR A 190 -8.28 -8.47 -1.04
CA THR A 190 -9.40 -7.88 -1.79
C THR A 190 -9.57 -6.41 -1.41
N PHE A 191 -10.03 -5.60 -2.35
CA PHE A 191 -10.43 -4.22 -2.06
C PHE A 191 -11.78 -4.13 -1.33
N GLY A 192 -12.52 -5.24 -1.26
CA GLY A 192 -13.83 -5.34 -0.63
C GLY A 192 -14.99 -5.04 -1.58
N SER A 193 -16.18 -4.92 -1.02
CA SER A 193 -17.42 -4.52 -1.71
C SER A 193 -17.82 -3.06 -1.41
N LYS A 194 -17.06 -2.38 -0.53
CA LYS A 194 -17.28 -1.00 -0.10
C LYS A 194 -16.01 -0.17 -0.30
N PRO A 195 -16.13 1.18 -0.35
CA PRO A 195 -14.97 2.05 -0.44
C PRO A 195 -13.97 1.78 0.69
N ARG A 196 -12.68 1.65 0.34
CA ARG A 196 -11.57 1.41 1.24
C ARG A 196 -10.68 2.65 1.30
N GLN A 197 -10.54 3.23 2.49
CA GLN A 197 -9.73 4.41 2.74
C GLN A 197 -8.45 4.04 3.49
N THR A 198 -7.33 4.59 3.04
CA THR A 198 -6.01 4.39 3.68
C THR A 198 -5.17 5.66 3.58
N LEU A 199 -4.21 5.79 4.50
CA LEU A 199 -3.06 6.67 4.35
C LEU A 199 -1.88 5.81 3.91
N ASN A 200 -1.41 6.00 2.68
CA ASN A 200 -0.25 5.30 2.13
C ASN A 200 1.00 6.16 2.27
N PHE A 201 2.12 5.53 2.61
CA PHE A 201 3.38 6.25 2.78
C PHE A 201 4.57 5.45 2.27
N PHE A 202 5.58 6.17 1.79
CA PHE A 202 6.77 5.60 1.17
C PHE A 202 7.99 6.40 1.62
N GLY A 203 9.01 5.73 2.14
CA GLY A 203 10.31 6.31 2.38
C GLY A 203 11.18 6.14 1.13
N MET A 204 11.37 7.21 0.37
CA MET A 204 12.16 7.21 -0.87
C MET A 204 13.64 7.40 -0.55
N ALA A 205 14.51 6.56 -1.13
CA ALA A 205 15.95 6.69 -0.96
C ALA A 205 16.49 7.97 -1.64
N GLN A 206 17.27 8.77 -0.91
CA GLN A 206 17.96 9.93 -1.48
C GLN A 206 19.40 9.62 -1.92
N SER A 207 20.01 8.63 -1.32
CA SER A 207 21.35 8.18 -1.67
C SER A 207 21.40 6.66 -1.64
N GLY A 208 22.11 6.03 -2.57
CA GLY A 208 22.12 4.58 -2.81
C GLY A 208 22.52 3.65 -1.64
N LYS A 209 22.52 4.15 -0.40
CA LYS A 209 22.70 3.34 0.82
C LYS A 209 21.39 3.33 1.59
N ILE A 210 20.77 2.16 1.61
CA ILE A 210 19.56 1.90 2.37
C ILE A 210 19.96 1.38 3.74
N PRO A 211 19.76 2.13 4.86
CA PRO A 211 19.93 1.54 6.18
C PRO A 211 18.87 0.45 6.37
N PRO A 212 19.19 -0.62 7.09
CA PRO A 212 18.19 -1.61 7.45
C PRO A 212 17.09 -0.94 8.29
N LEU A 213 15.86 -1.42 8.17
CA LEU A 213 14.79 -1.08 9.09
C LEU A 213 15.16 -1.64 10.47
N ILE A 214 15.79 -0.83 11.28
CA ILE A 214 16.16 -1.15 12.65
C ILE A 214 15.17 -0.45 13.55
N ARG A 215 14.53 -1.21 14.42
CA ARG A 215 13.70 -0.63 15.45
C ARG A 215 14.61 0.07 16.47
N ALA A 216 14.32 1.33 16.78
CA ALA A 216 15.03 2.03 17.83
C ALA A 216 14.92 1.25 19.15
N ASN A 217 16.04 1.00 19.80
CA ASN A 217 16.06 0.48 21.16
C ASN A 217 15.52 1.58 22.08
N ARG A 218 14.37 1.36 22.66
CA ARG A 218 13.81 2.20 23.72
C ARG A 218 14.19 1.64 25.08
#